data_3a49e0cee0fe052acf84f7873587d661
#
_entry.id   3a49e0cee0fe052acf84f7873587d661
#
_cell.length_a   1.000
_cell.length_b   1.000
_cell.length_c   1.000
_cell.angle_alpha   90.00
_cell.angle_beta   90.00
_cell.angle_gamma   90.00
#
_symmetry.space_group_name_H-M   'P 1'
#
loop_
_entity.id
_entity.type
_entity.pdbx_description
1 polymer ?
#
loop_
_entity_poly.entity_id
_entity_poly.type
_entity_poly.pdbx_seq_one_letter_code
_entity_poly.pdbx_strand_id
1 'polypeptide(L)'
;MNSQYQHAYCQVSGTPFEQGVQQGQELSDAIRRNLASVHRKLEQEKVDLQAYQAFVNQNLRFFQEQRPEMYEELQGIAQGSGLPLDDILLLNIPAYFLCESFRHITQECSMLCVRGQAAADGCTYIIKNRDMGMPMEQALVRHIYPDGQEIIEVGGAGILTYPAVGINSHGLAVTTTGFWTEKDPTRIDRVEEADIFLNVRVLLSSCRTAAQAVEFCRTAPRMNGLNVIAADPTEAYVIEMTSDEIYVEKDEGRGVLFRTNHVVSDQLSHFNPPEEN
;
A
#
# COMPACT_ATOMS: atom_id res chain seq x y z
N MET A 1 -29.11 13.03 -4.78
CA MET A 1 -27.76 12.69 -4.27
C MET A 1 -26.83 12.70 -5.45
N ASN A 2 -25.86 13.60 -5.48
CA ASN A 2 -24.97 13.81 -6.62
C ASN A 2 -24.08 12.59 -6.82
N SER A 3 -24.09 12.01 -8.02
CA SER A 3 -23.32 10.84 -8.48
C SER A 3 -21.79 11.08 -8.61
N GLN A 4 -21.23 12.10 -7.97
CA GLN A 4 -19.83 12.49 -8.14
C GLN A 4 -18.81 11.63 -7.35
N TYR A 5 -19.26 10.70 -6.51
CA TYR A 5 -18.38 9.86 -5.67
C TYR A 5 -18.75 8.37 -5.77
N GLN A 6 -19.08 7.90 -6.96
CA GLN A 6 -19.25 6.46 -7.16
C GLN A 6 -17.85 5.84 -7.32
N HIS A 7 -17.29 5.31 -6.22
CA HIS A 7 -16.09 4.50 -6.29
C HIS A 7 -16.36 3.29 -7.18
N ALA A 8 -15.44 2.99 -8.09
CA ALA A 8 -15.55 1.80 -8.90
C ALA A 8 -15.47 0.57 -8.00
N TYR A 9 -16.41 -0.37 -8.15
CA TYR A 9 -16.40 -1.67 -7.50
C TYR A 9 -16.07 -2.72 -8.56
N CYS A 10 -15.13 -3.61 -8.26
CA CYS A 10 -14.73 -4.71 -9.11
C CYS A 10 -14.64 -5.99 -8.28
N GLN A 11 -15.25 -7.08 -8.75
CA GLN A 11 -15.10 -8.41 -8.17
C GLN A 11 -14.39 -9.29 -9.19
N VAL A 12 -13.28 -9.88 -8.77
CA VAL A 12 -12.45 -10.72 -9.62
C VAL A 12 -12.25 -12.10 -8.97
N SER A 13 -12.07 -13.14 -9.79
CA SER A 13 -11.91 -14.51 -9.31
C SER A 13 -11.03 -15.34 -10.22
N GLY A 14 -10.47 -16.42 -9.68
CA GLY A 14 -9.59 -17.33 -10.39
C GLY A 14 -8.11 -17.13 -10.02
N THR A 15 -7.23 -17.56 -10.91
CA THR A 15 -5.78 -17.36 -10.75
C THR A 15 -5.41 -15.87 -10.72
N PRO A 16 -4.24 -15.47 -10.18
CA PRO A 16 -3.80 -14.07 -10.18
C PRO A 16 -3.87 -13.43 -11.57
N PHE A 17 -3.43 -14.13 -12.60
CA PHE A 17 -3.52 -13.65 -13.98
C PHE A 17 -4.97 -13.39 -14.44
N GLU A 18 -5.89 -14.34 -14.18
CA GLU A 18 -7.30 -14.20 -14.56
C GLU A 18 -7.97 -13.05 -13.79
N GLN A 19 -7.64 -12.88 -12.51
CA GLN A 19 -8.11 -11.75 -11.72
C GLN A 19 -7.61 -10.42 -12.30
N GLY A 20 -6.34 -10.35 -12.68
CA GLY A 20 -5.76 -9.20 -13.35
C GLY A 20 -6.45 -8.86 -14.67
N VAL A 21 -6.76 -9.86 -15.51
CA VAL A 21 -7.49 -9.65 -16.77
C VAL A 21 -8.88 -9.05 -16.51
N GLN A 22 -9.63 -9.59 -15.55
CA GLN A 22 -10.95 -9.08 -15.19
C GLN A 22 -10.88 -7.65 -14.66
N GLN A 23 -9.95 -7.36 -13.74
CA GLN A 23 -9.74 -6.03 -13.20
C GLN A 23 -9.34 -5.03 -14.31
N GLY A 24 -8.41 -5.42 -15.18
CA GLY A 24 -7.97 -4.60 -16.31
C GLY A 24 -9.10 -4.25 -17.26
N GLN A 25 -10.00 -5.20 -17.56
CA GLN A 25 -11.17 -4.98 -18.41
C GLN A 25 -12.18 -4.03 -17.74
N GLU A 26 -12.53 -4.29 -16.49
CA GLU A 26 -13.58 -3.55 -15.79
C GLU A 26 -13.16 -2.13 -15.41
N LEU A 27 -11.90 -1.94 -15.05
CA LEU A 27 -11.35 -0.65 -14.60
C LEU A 27 -10.51 0.07 -15.66
N SER A 28 -10.53 -0.34 -16.93
CA SER A 28 -9.66 0.16 -18.00
C SER A 28 -9.58 1.69 -18.06
N ASP A 29 -10.72 2.38 -18.03
CA ASP A 29 -10.77 3.83 -18.11
C ASP A 29 -10.13 4.51 -16.88
N ALA A 30 -10.37 3.98 -15.68
CA ALA A 30 -9.79 4.50 -14.46
C ALA A 30 -8.26 4.28 -14.43
N ILE A 31 -7.80 3.12 -14.89
CA ILE A 31 -6.37 2.79 -15.02
C ILE A 31 -5.68 3.77 -15.97
N ARG A 32 -6.28 4.06 -17.12
CA ARG A 32 -5.75 5.05 -18.09
C ARG A 32 -5.66 6.45 -17.50
N ARG A 33 -6.67 6.88 -16.72
CA ARG A 33 -6.63 8.19 -16.04
C ARG A 33 -5.55 8.24 -14.96
N ASN A 34 -5.36 7.16 -14.20
CA ASN A 34 -4.28 7.05 -13.24
C ASN A 34 -2.91 7.11 -13.91
N LEU A 35 -2.72 6.37 -15.00
CA LEU A 35 -1.49 6.41 -15.79
C LEU A 35 -1.20 7.83 -16.31
N ALA A 36 -2.21 8.52 -16.84
CA ALA A 36 -2.06 9.90 -17.28
C ALA A 36 -1.70 10.86 -16.12
N SER A 37 -2.16 10.60 -14.90
CA SER A 37 -1.76 11.37 -13.73
C SER A 37 -0.29 11.15 -13.36
N VAL A 38 0.18 9.90 -13.45
CA VAL A 38 1.61 9.59 -13.22
C VAL A 38 2.49 10.25 -14.28
N HIS A 39 2.15 10.15 -15.56
CA HIS A 39 2.92 10.80 -16.62
C HIS A 39 3.04 12.33 -16.41
N ARG A 40 1.92 13.00 -16.12
CA ARG A 40 1.94 14.43 -15.79
C ARG A 40 2.86 14.75 -14.61
N LYS A 41 2.85 13.90 -13.57
CA LYS A 41 3.73 14.10 -12.41
C LYS A 41 5.20 13.95 -12.78
N LEU A 42 5.55 12.92 -13.55
CA LEU A 42 6.94 12.70 -14.01
C LEU A 42 7.45 13.87 -14.86
N GLU A 43 6.60 14.41 -15.75
CA GLU A 43 6.93 15.60 -16.56
C GLU A 43 7.17 16.85 -15.68
N GLN A 44 6.26 17.10 -14.73
CA GLN A 44 6.38 18.24 -13.80
C GLN A 44 7.65 18.18 -12.98
N GLU A 45 8.03 17.01 -12.52
CA GLU A 45 9.22 16.76 -11.70
C GLU A 45 10.50 16.65 -12.53
N LYS A 46 10.40 16.67 -13.86
CA LYS A 46 11.53 16.50 -14.79
C LYS A 46 12.36 15.25 -14.47
N VAL A 47 11.67 14.15 -14.19
CA VAL A 47 12.30 12.87 -13.82
C VAL A 47 13.20 12.40 -14.97
N ASP A 48 14.40 11.94 -14.62
CA ASP A 48 15.24 11.20 -15.57
C ASP A 48 14.60 9.84 -15.86
N LEU A 49 13.95 9.75 -17.02
CA LEU A 49 13.23 8.54 -17.43
C LEU A 49 14.16 7.34 -17.60
N GLN A 50 15.45 7.54 -17.91
CA GLN A 50 16.40 6.45 -18.03
C GLN A 50 16.76 5.87 -16.65
N ALA A 51 17.03 6.73 -15.68
CA ALA A 51 17.26 6.30 -14.29
C ALA A 51 16.00 5.67 -13.69
N TYR A 52 14.82 6.23 -14.00
CA TYR A 52 13.54 5.64 -13.62
C TYR A 52 13.37 4.22 -14.16
N GLN A 53 13.56 4.01 -15.47
CA GLN A 53 13.40 2.69 -16.09
C GLN A 53 14.42 1.68 -15.53
N ALA A 54 15.66 2.11 -15.26
CA ALA A 54 16.65 1.26 -14.61
C ALA A 54 16.17 0.77 -13.23
N PHE A 55 15.61 1.66 -12.43
CA PHE A 55 15.03 1.31 -11.12
C PHE A 55 13.86 0.34 -11.25
N VAL A 56 12.92 0.61 -12.17
CA VAL A 56 11.78 -0.29 -12.44
C VAL A 56 12.27 -1.68 -12.83
N ASN A 57 13.25 -1.78 -13.69
CA ASN A 57 13.81 -3.07 -14.13
C ASN A 57 14.52 -3.84 -13.00
N GLN A 58 15.16 -3.13 -12.07
CA GLN A 58 15.78 -3.76 -10.90
C GLN A 58 14.71 -4.26 -9.92
N ASN A 59 13.72 -3.45 -9.61
CA ASN A 59 12.66 -3.85 -8.68
C ASN A 59 11.73 -4.91 -9.30
N LEU A 60 11.58 -4.93 -10.63
CA LEU A 60 10.83 -5.97 -11.32
C LEU A 60 11.39 -7.37 -11.07
N ARG A 61 12.72 -7.53 -10.96
CA ARG A 61 13.33 -8.83 -10.61
C ARG A 61 12.88 -9.31 -9.23
N PHE A 62 12.80 -8.39 -8.27
CA PHE A 62 12.26 -8.71 -6.95
C PHE A 62 10.81 -9.22 -7.05
N PHE A 63 9.94 -8.57 -7.85
CA PHE A 63 8.57 -9.04 -8.05
C PHE A 63 8.53 -10.43 -8.68
N GLN A 64 9.30 -10.68 -9.72
CA GLN A 64 9.35 -11.97 -10.40
C GLN A 64 9.80 -13.11 -9.48
N GLU A 65 10.73 -12.85 -8.59
CA GLU A 65 11.33 -13.85 -7.71
C GLU A 65 10.58 -14.01 -6.39
N GLN A 66 10.16 -12.91 -5.78
CA GLN A 66 9.62 -12.88 -4.43
C GLN A 66 8.11 -12.64 -4.38
N ARG A 67 7.50 -12.20 -5.48
CA ARG A 67 6.07 -11.89 -5.59
C ARG A 67 5.49 -12.37 -6.94
N PRO A 68 5.74 -13.63 -7.35
CA PRO A 68 5.35 -14.11 -8.68
C PRO A 68 3.85 -13.98 -8.95
N GLU A 69 3.00 -14.26 -7.96
CA GLU A 69 1.53 -14.13 -8.12
C GLU A 69 1.11 -12.68 -8.39
N MET A 70 1.71 -11.72 -7.70
CA MET A 70 1.45 -10.31 -7.97
C MET A 70 1.93 -9.89 -9.36
N TYR A 71 3.07 -10.40 -9.81
CA TYR A 71 3.57 -10.15 -11.15
C TYR A 71 2.63 -10.73 -12.23
N GLU A 72 2.11 -11.94 -12.03
CA GLU A 72 1.09 -12.53 -12.91
C GLU A 72 -0.18 -11.68 -12.97
N GLU A 73 -0.64 -11.15 -11.84
CA GLU A 73 -1.80 -10.26 -11.78
C GLU A 73 -1.54 -8.96 -12.55
N LEU A 74 -0.35 -8.35 -12.45
CA LEU A 74 0.04 -7.17 -13.24
C LEU A 74 0.05 -7.46 -14.75
N GLN A 75 0.52 -8.63 -15.16
CA GLN A 75 0.43 -9.07 -16.57
C GLN A 75 -1.03 -9.21 -17.02
N GLY A 76 -1.88 -9.75 -16.16
CA GLY A 76 -3.32 -9.83 -16.41
C GLY A 76 -3.96 -8.46 -16.58
N ILE A 77 -3.64 -7.50 -15.69
CA ILE A 77 -4.13 -6.11 -15.80
C ILE A 77 -3.71 -5.47 -17.13
N ALA A 78 -2.46 -5.68 -17.54
CA ALA A 78 -1.97 -5.18 -18.82
C ALA A 78 -2.78 -5.75 -19.99
N GLN A 79 -2.99 -7.06 -20.02
CA GLN A 79 -3.80 -7.72 -21.04
C GLN A 79 -5.26 -7.23 -21.02
N GLY A 80 -5.88 -7.18 -19.86
CA GLY A 80 -7.30 -6.81 -19.72
C GLY A 80 -7.58 -5.36 -20.07
N SER A 81 -6.70 -4.45 -19.71
CA SER A 81 -6.82 -3.01 -20.02
C SER A 81 -6.40 -2.65 -21.45
N GLY A 82 -5.69 -3.56 -22.13
CA GLY A 82 -5.07 -3.29 -23.43
C GLY A 82 -3.95 -2.25 -23.37
N LEU A 83 -3.28 -2.13 -22.21
CA LEU A 83 -2.12 -1.28 -22.01
C LEU A 83 -0.84 -2.11 -22.06
N PRO A 84 0.31 -1.54 -22.48
CA PRO A 84 1.60 -2.18 -22.34
C PRO A 84 1.88 -2.56 -20.88
N LEU A 85 2.57 -3.67 -20.66
CA LEU A 85 2.99 -4.07 -19.30
C LEU A 85 3.87 -3.00 -18.63
N ASP A 86 4.73 -2.33 -19.38
CA ASP A 86 5.59 -1.24 -18.87
C ASP A 86 4.76 -0.09 -18.26
N ASP A 87 3.61 0.22 -18.83
CA ASP A 87 2.69 1.23 -18.29
C ASP A 87 2.05 0.78 -16.96
N ILE A 88 1.73 -0.50 -16.84
CA ILE A 88 1.22 -1.08 -15.59
C ILE A 88 2.32 -1.16 -14.53
N LEU A 89 3.53 -1.49 -14.92
CA LEU A 89 4.69 -1.45 -14.03
C LEU A 89 4.99 -0.02 -13.56
N LEU A 90 4.85 0.97 -14.43
CA LEU A 90 4.97 2.39 -14.07
C LEU A 90 3.99 2.80 -12.96
N LEU A 91 2.77 2.27 -12.97
CA LEU A 91 1.78 2.51 -11.91
C LEU A 91 2.16 1.80 -10.60
N ASN A 92 2.79 0.63 -10.68
CA ASN A 92 2.98 -0.29 -9.56
C ASN A 92 4.39 -0.27 -8.96
N ILE A 93 5.37 0.24 -9.69
CA ILE A 93 6.74 0.49 -9.19
C ILE A 93 6.96 2.00 -9.17
N PRO A 94 6.47 2.69 -8.12
CA PRO A 94 6.33 4.15 -8.13
C PRO A 94 7.68 4.85 -7.87
N ALA A 95 8.62 4.75 -8.79
CA ALA A 95 9.94 5.38 -8.68
C ALA A 95 9.88 6.93 -8.58
N TYR A 96 8.72 7.55 -8.85
CA TYR A 96 8.52 8.97 -8.59
C TYR A 96 8.67 9.32 -7.09
N PHE A 97 8.53 8.36 -6.17
CA PHE A 97 8.87 8.55 -4.76
C PHE A 97 10.37 8.78 -4.51
N LEU A 98 11.22 8.52 -5.51
CA LEU A 98 12.65 8.83 -5.45
C LEU A 98 12.94 10.30 -5.81
N CYS A 99 11.95 11.02 -6.35
CA CYS A 99 12.11 12.43 -6.71
C CYS A 99 12.23 13.31 -5.47
N GLU A 100 13.07 14.31 -5.54
CA GLU A 100 13.36 15.22 -4.42
C GLU A 100 12.12 15.94 -3.90
N SER A 101 11.21 16.32 -4.80
CA SER A 101 9.93 16.93 -4.42
C SER A 101 9.04 16.04 -3.53
N PHE A 102 9.15 14.71 -3.69
CA PHE A 102 8.43 13.76 -2.83
C PHE A 102 9.00 13.67 -1.42
N ARG A 103 10.27 14.03 -1.22
CA ARG A 103 10.89 14.09 0.11
C ARG A 103 10.36 15.26 0.95
N HIS A 104 9.78 16.27 0.30
CA HIS A 104 9.20 17.47 0.92
C HIS A 104 7.67 17.50 0.88
N ILE A 105 7.01 16.46 0.33
CA ILE A 105 5.56 16.37 0.39
C ILE A 105 5.17 15.95 1.81
N THR A 106 4.58 16.88 2.53
CA THR A 106 3.79 16.56 3.71
C THR A 106 2.58 15.72 3.24
N GLN A 107 2.70 14.41 3.32
CA GLN A 107 1.56 13.54 3.06
C GLN A 107 0.69 13.54 4.30
N GLU A 108 -0.53 14.03 4.17
CA GLU A 108 -1.48 14.14 5.26
C GLU A 108 -2.39 12.90 5.31
N CYS A 109 -1.76 11.74 5.49
CA CYS A 109 -2.50 10.52 5.74
C CYS A 109 -2.81 10.39 7.23
N SER A 110 -3.96 9.78 7.54
CA SER A 110 -4.26 9.30 8.89
C SER A 110 -4.92 7.93 8.85
N MET A 111 -4.67 7.15 9.87
CA MET A 111 -5.30 5.84 10.06
C MET A 111 -5.73 5.68 11.52
N LEU A 112 -6.85 4.98 11.69
CA LEU A 112 -7.49 4.77 12.98
C LEU A 112 -8.02 3.34 13.05
N CYS A 113 -7.79 2.68 14.19
CA CYS A 113 -8.49 1.48 14.58
C CYS A 113 -9.35 1.79 15.81
N VAL A 114 -10.63 1.41 15.76
CA VAL A 114 -11.57 1.48 16.90
C VAL A 114 -12.15 0.11 17.11
N ARG A 115 -12.11 -0.42 18.35
CA ARG A 115 -12.57 -1.78 18.66
C ARG A 115 -13.08 -1.95 20.10
N GLY A 116 -13.73 -3.09 20.33
CA GLY A 116 -14.19 -3.47 21.67
C GLY A 116 -15.09 -2.39 22.30
N GLN A 117 -14.80 -2.02 23.53
CA GLN A 117 -15.61 -1.03 24.26
C GLN A 117 -15.57 0.39 23.69
N ALA A 118 -14.61 0.71 22.83
CA ALA A 118 -14.56 2.00 22.12
C ALA A 118 -15.48 2.04 20.89
N ALA A 119 -15.98 0.90 20.42
CA ALA A 119 -16.96 0.80 19.35
C ALA A 119 -18.35 0.52 19.92
N ALA A 120 -19.39 1.21 19.44
CA ALA A 120 -20.74 1.12 19.97
C ALA A 120 -21.33 -0.30 19.91
N ASP A 121 -20.91 -1.11 18.95
CA ASP A 121 -21.34 -2.49 18.73
C ASP A 121 -20.28 -3.53 19.10
N GLY A 122 -19.13 -3.09 19.64
CA GLY A 122 -18.01 -3.94 20.00
C GLY A 122 -17.19 -4.47 18.82
N CYS A 123 -17.53 -4.13 17.58
CA CYS A 123 -16.81 -4.53 16.39
C CYS A 123 -15.45 -3.83 16.25
N THR A 124 -14.59 -4.39 15.39
CA THR A 124 -13.32 -3.75 15.02
C THR A 124 -13.49 -2.99 13.71
N TYR A 125 -13.13 -1.72 13.71
CA TYR A 125 -13.15 -0.83 12.54
C TYR A 125 -11.75 -0.31 12.25
N ILE A 126 -11.35 -0.37 10.98
CA ILE A 126 -10.16 0.33 10.48
C ILE A 126 -10.60 1.41 9.51
N ILE A 127 -10.07 2.61 9.71
CA ILE A 127 -10.38 3.80 8.94
C ILE A 127 -9.08 4.34 8.36
N LYS A 128 -9.12 4.77 7.09
CA LYS A 128 -8.00 5.39 6.39
C LYS A 128 -8.46 6.67 5.72
N ASN A 129 -7.77 7.78 6.04
CA ASN A 129 -7.73 8.97 5.19
C ASN A 129 -6.45 8.95 4.36
N ARG A 130 -6.59 9.21 3.08
CA ARG A 130 -5.47 9.33 2.15
C ARG A 130 -5.55 10.68 1.47
N ASP A 131 -4.59 11.54 1.78
CA ASP A 131 -4.38 12.80 1.09
C ASP A 131 -3.06 12.73 0.32
N MET A 132 -3.14 12.84 -0.99
CA MET A 132 -1.97 12.77 -1.89
C MET A 132 -2.11 13.86 -2.93
N GLY A 133 -1.02 14.58 -3.15
CA GLY A 133 -0.93 15.65 -4.16
C GLY A 133 -1.07 15.20 -5.61
N MET A 134 -1.33 13.91 -5.87
CA MET A 134 -1.59 13.35 -7.20
C MET A 134 -2.97 12.71 -7.23
N PRO A 135 -3.89 13.21 -8.06
CA PRO A 135 -5.22 12.63 -8.19
C PRO A 135 -5.15 11.21 -8.73
N MET A 136 -5.73 10.27 -7.98
CA MET A 136 -5.83 8.86 -8.37
C MET A 136 -7.28 8.40 -8.22
N GLU A 137 -7.83 7.78 -9.24
CA GLU A 137 -9.13 7.14 -9.15
C GLU A 137 -9.01 5.86 -8.33
N GLN A 138 -9.84 5.79 -7.29
CA GLN A 138 -9.87 4.67 -6.36
C GLN A 138 -10.85 3.61 -6.84
N ALA A 139 -10.53 2.36 -6.55
CA ALA A 139 -11.42 1.23 -6.73
C ALA A 139 -11.48 0.39 -5.44
N LEU A 140 -12.65 -0.16 -5.15
CA LEU A 140 -12.82 -1.25 -4.20
C LEU A 140 -12.80 -2.55 -5.00
N VAL A 141 -11.80 -3.39 -4.72
CA VAL A 141 -11.65 -4.68 -5.42
C VAL A 141 -11.82 -5.82 -4.44
N ARG A 142 -12.69 -6.78 -4.81
CA ARG A 142 -12.85 -8.05 -4.10
C ARG A 142 -12.20 -9.17 -4.91
N HIS A 143 -11.18 -9.77 -4.33
CA HIS A 143 -10.45 -10.91 -4.88
C HIS A 143 -10.97 -12.21 -4.29
N ILE A 144 -11.27 -13.20 -5.13
CA ILE A 144 -11.70 -14.54 -4.74
C ILE A 144 -10.71 -15.54 -5.33
N TYR A 145 -9.87 -16.11 -4.47
CA TYR A 145 -8.82 -17.04 -4.87
C TYR A 145 -9.34 -18.48 -4.97
N PRO A 146 -8.69 -19.35 -5.77
CA PRO A 146 -9.13 -20.74 -5.96
C PRO A 146 -9.15 -21.59 -4.69
N ASP A 147 -8.33 -21.24 -3.69
CA ASP A 147 -8.28 -21.91 -2.38
C ASP A 147 -9.39 -21.46 -1.42
N GLY A 148 -10.25 -20.53 -1.84
CA GLY A 148 -11.33 -19.96 -1.06
C GLY A 148 -10.92 -18.76 -0.20
N GLN A 149 -9.65 -18.31 -0.25
CA GLN A 149 -9.28 -17.05 0.36
C GLN A 149 -9.96 -15.90 -0.37
N GLU A 150 -10.39 -14.90 0.38
CA GLU A 150 -10.87 -13.64 -0.18
C GLU A 150 -10.12 -12.46 0.41
N ILE A 151 -9.89 -11.44 -0.42
CA ILE A 151 -9.34 -10.15 -0.01
C ILE A 151 -10.23 -9.06 -0.58
N ILE A 152 -10.61 -8.10 0.27
CA ILE A 152 -11.25 -6.86 -0.15
C ILE A 152 -10.27 -5.73 0.15
N GLU A 153 -9.98 -4.92 -0.85
CA GLU A 153 -9.08 -3.78 -0.68
C GLU A 153 -9.57 -2.53 -1.39
N VAL A 154 -9.14 -1.38 -0.92
CA VAL A 154 -9.36 -0.07 -1.54
C VAL A 154 -8.01 0.50 -1.92
N GLY A 155 -7.83 0.79 -3.20
CA GLY A 155 -6.60 1.34 -3.74
C GLY A 155 -6.83 2.11 -5.02
N GLY A 156 -5.77 2.60 -5.65
CA GLY A 156 -5.86 3.16 -7.00
C GLY A 156 -6.21 2.06 -8.01
N ALA A 157 -7.10 2.36 -8.96
CA ALA A 157 -7.44 1.41 -10.01
C ALA A 157 -6.19 0.96 -10.77
N GLY A 158 -5.96 -0.36 -10.88
CA GLY A 158 -4.79 -0.97 -11.49
C GLY A 158 -3.51 -0.93 -10.66
N ILE A 159 -3.61 -0.58 -9.38
CA ILE A 159 -2.47 -0.48 -8.46
C ILE A 159 -2.61 -1.52 -7.36
N LEU A 160 -1.73 -2.51 -7.37
CA LEU A 160 -1.69 -3.62 -6.40
C LEU A 160 -0.72 -3.37 -5.25
N THR A 161 0.31 -2.59 -5.50
CA THR A 161 1.49 -2.48 -4.62
C THR A 161 1.31 -1.55 -3.44
N TYR A 162 0.32 -0.65 -3.47
CA TYR A 162 0.03 0.24 -2.35
C TYR A 162 -1.46 0.56 -2.18
N PRO A 163 -2.31 -0.47 -1.95
CA PRO A 163 -3.67 -0.23 -1.52
C PRO A 163 -3.68 0.53 -0.19
N ALA A 164 -4.73 1.31 0.03
CA ALA A 164 -4.82 2.15 1.23
C ALA A 164 -5.20 1.35 2.47
N VAL A 165 -6.13 0.41 2.29
CA VAL A 165 -6.71 -0.41 3.36
C VAL A 165 -7.30 -1.67 2.75
N GLY A 166 -7.33 -2.75 3.50
CA GLY A 166 -8.02 -3.98 3.10
C GLY A 166 -8.28 -4.93 4.26
N ILE A 167 -9.03 -5.98 3.95
CA ILE A 167 -9.39 -7.07 4.88
C ILE A 167 -9.37 -8.40 4.12
N ASN A 168 -8.94 -9.47 4.78
CA ASN A 168 -9.03 -10.83 4.24
C ASN A 168 -10.14 -11.66 4.92
N SER A 169 -10.45 -12.82 4.33
CA SER A 169 -11.49 -13.74 4.82
C SER A 169 -11.19 -14.36 6.19
N HIS A 170 -9.97 -14.20 6.71
CA HIS A 170 -9.61 -14.59 8.09
C HIS A 170 -9.95 -13.49 9.12
N GLY A 171 -10.44 -12.34 8.67
CA GLY A 171 -10.76 -11.20 9.54
C GLY A 171 -9.57 -10.30 9.86
N LEU A 172 -8.41 -10.52 9.24
CA LEU A 172 -7.28 -9.60 9.34
C LEU A 172 -7.56 -8.38 8.48
N ALA A 173 -7.60 -7.20 9.10
CA ALA A 173 -7.66 -5.91 8.43
C ALA A 173 -6.36 -5.14 8.60
N VAL A 174 -5.88 -4.50 7.53
CA VAL A 174 -4.60 -3.80 7.48
C VAL A 174 -4.75 -2.45 6.79
N THR A 175 -4.08 -1.44 7.31
CA THR A 175 -3.91 -0.13 6.65
C THR A 175 -2.51 0.43 6.94
N THR A 176 -2.06 1.36 6.10
CA THR A 176 -0.70 1.92 6.20
C THR A 176 -0.70 3.43 6.02
N THR A 177 0.29 4.12 6.63
CA THR A 177 0.67 5.49 6.28
C THR A 177 2.16 5.55 5.98
N GLY A 178 2.55 6.32 4.97
CA GLY A 178 3.97 6.55 4.67
C GLY A 178 4.63 7.34 5.80
N PHE A 179 5.91 7.03 6.02
CA PHE A 179 6.79 7.79 6.91
C PHE A 179 8.08 8.06 6.13
N TRP A 180 8.35 9.32 5.82
CA TRP A 180 9.54 9.74 5.11
C TRP A 180 10.24 10.85 5.86
N THR A 181 11.52 10.67 6.03
CA THR A 181 12.37 11.62 6.72
C THR A 181 13.78 11.60 6.09
N GLU A 182 14.48 12.73 6.15
CA GLU A 182 15.88 12.78 5.75
C GLU A 182 16.79 11.89 6.60
N LYS A 183 16.35 11.55 7.81
CA LYS A 183 17.07 10.67 8.74
C LYS A 183 16.90 9.17 8.44
N ASP A 184 15.91 8.80 7.60
CA ASP A 184 15.70 7.47 7.06
C ASP A 184 15.45 7.57 5.55
N PRO A 185 16.47 7.86 4.74
CA PRO A 185 16.31 8.00 3.30
C PRO A 185 15.97 6.65 2.67
N THR A 186 15.25 6.70 1.54
CA THR A 186 14.94 5.49 0.78
C THR A 186 16.20 4.68 0.46
N ARG A 187 16.21 3.42 0.85
CA ARG A 187 17.31 2.47 0.66
C ARG A 187 17.27 1.88 -0.75
N ILE A 188 17.71 2.70 -1.73
CA ILE A 188 17.79 2.28 -3.15
C ILE A 188 18.74 1.08 -3.33
N ASP A 189 19.71 0.94 -2.44
CA ASP A 189 20.63 -0.20 -2.39
C ASP A 189 19.92 -1.54 -2.16
N ARG A 190 18.65 -1.53 -1.70
CA ARG A 190 17.81 -2.72 -1.48
C ARG A 190 16.79 -2.97 -2.59
N VAL A 191 16.91 -2.33 -3.73
CA VAL A 191 15.91 -2.40 -4.82
C VAL A 191 15.66 -3.83 -5.34
N GLU A 192 16.63 -4.71 -5.22
CA GLU A 192 16.51 -6.13 -5.61
C GLU A 192 16.07 -7.05 -4.45
N GLU A 193 15.94 -6.52 -3.23
CA GLU A 193 15.62 -7.30 -2.02
C GLU A 193 14.25 -6.96 -1.43
N ALA A 194 13.69 -5.80 -1.78
CA ALA A 194 12.47 -5.28 -1.18
C ALA A 194 11.59 -4.52 -2.16
N ASP A 195 10.29 -4.50 -1.87
CA ASP A 195 9.37 -3.52 -2.44
C ASP A 195 9.74 -2.11 -1.98
N ILE A 196 9.36 -1.08 -2.76
CA ILE A 196 9.41 0.31 -2.28
C ILE A 196 8.60 0.47 -0.99
N PHE A 197 7.47 -0.25 -0.90
CA PHE A 197 6.62 -0.27 0.28
C PHE A 197 6.29 -1.70 0.67
N LEU A 198 6.35 -1.99 1.97
CA LEU A 198 5.66 -3.15 2.52
C LEU A 198 4.14 -2.90 2.42
N ASN A 199 3.49 -3.53 1.49
CA ASN A 199 2.14 -3.16 1.12
C ASN A 199 1.04 -3.98 1.83
N VAL A 200 -0.17 -3.41 1.89
CA VAL A 200 -1.36 -4.00 2.50
C VAL A 200 -1.69 -5.37 1.87
N ARG A 201 -1.62 -5.50 0.53
CA ARG A 201 -1.92 -6.73 -0.18
C ARG A 201 -1.02 -7.89 0.26
N VAL A 202 0.29 -7.63 0.41
CA VAL A 202 1.25 -8.66 0.85
C VAL A 202 0.91 -9.15 2.26
N LEU A 203 0.57 -8.24 3.17
CA LEU A 203 0.17 -8.64 4.53
C LEU A 203 -1.14 -9.44 4.53
N LEU A 204 -2.14 -9.04 3.72
CA LEU A 204 -3.43 -9.72 3.65
C LEU A 204 -3.35 -11.10 2.99
N SER A 205 -2.45 -11.28 2.01
CA SER A 205 -2.25 -12.58 1.36
C SER A 205 -1.39 -13.53 2.20
N SER A 206 -0.41 -13.00 2.95
CA SER A 206 0.56 -13.81 3.69
C SER A 206 0.17 -14.11 5.14
N CYS A 207 -0.73 -13.30 5.74
CA CYS A 207 -1.06 -13.37 7.15
C CYS A 207 -2.55 -13.64 7.38
N ARG A 208 -2.85 -14.36 8.46
CA ARG A 208 -4.22 -14.67 8.89
C ARG A 208 -4.63 -13.89 10.15
N THR A 209 -3.65 -13.43 10.93
CA THR A 209 -3.89 -12.71 12.19
C THR A 209 -3.01 -11.48 12.29
N ALA A 210 -3.40 -10.54 13.15
CA ALA A 210 -2.64 -9.33 13.40
C ALA A 210 -1.24 -9.63 13.98
N ALA A 211 -1.12 -10.66 14.83
CA ALA A 211 0.18 -11.10 15.34
C ALA A 211 1.10 -11.63 14.23
N GLN A 212 0.57 -12.38 13.25
CA GLN A 212 1.35 -12.82 12.09
C GLN A 212 1.81 -11.64 11.25
N ALA A 213 0.98 -10.60 11.09
CA ALA A 213 1.39 -9.38 10.40
C ALA A 213 2.55 -8.67 11.12
N VAL A 214 2.57 -8.65 12.46
CA VAL A 214 3.70 -8.14 13.25
C VAL A 214 4.97 -8.92 12.94
N GLU A 215 4.92 -10.25 13.00
CA GLU A 215 6.11 -11.10 12.75
C GLU A 215 6.60 -10.98 11.29
N PHE A 216 5.68 -10.88 10.33
CA PHE A 216 6.04 -10.59 8.95
C PHE A 216 6.79 -9.26 8.82
N CYS A 217 6.28 -8.18 9.44
CA CYS A 217 6.92 -6.87 9.42
C CYS A 217 8.31 -6.87 10.09
N ARG A 218 8.55 -7.73 11.10
CA ARG A 218 9.85 -7.85 11.76
C ARG A 218 10.95 -8.37 10.83
N THR A 219 10.58 -9.24 9.90
CA THR A 219 11.54 -9.97 9.05
C THR A 219 11.59 -9.47 7.61
N ALA A 220 10.54 -8.80 7.14
CA ALA A 220 10.47 -8.31 5.76
C ALA A 220 11.52 -7.20 5.52
N PRO A 221 12.31 -7.30 4.46
CA PRO A 221 13.20 -6.22 4.06
C PRO A 221 12.38 -5.00 3.61
N ARG A 222 12.89 -3.81 3.90
CA ARG A 222 12.21 -2.54 3.64
C ARG A 222 13.15 -1.53 3.01
N MET A 223 12.62 -0.77 2.08
CA MET A 223 13.34 0.37 1.47
C MET A 223 13.00 1.70 2.14
N ASN A 224 11.81 1.82 2.76
CA ASN A 224 11.31 3.06 3.36
C ASN A 224 10.66 2.80 4.72
N GLY A 225 10.50 3.88 5.46
CA GLY A 225 9.68 3.91 6.66
C GLY A 225 8.17 3.80 6.35
N LEU A 226 7.44 3.17 7.26
CA LEU A 226 6.00 2.94 7.14
C LEU A 226 5.39 2.74 8.52
N ASN A 227 4.19 3.29 8.72
CA ASN A 227 3.35 2.91 9.84
C ASN A 227 2.25 1.98 9.35
N VAL A 228 1.98 0.91 10.10
CA VAL A 228 0.94 -0.08 9.82
C VAL A 228 -0.01 -0.17 11.02
N ILE A 229 -1.32 -0.24 10.76
CA ILE A 229 -2.27 -0.81 11.71
C ILE A 229 -2.71 -2.17 11.16
N ALA A 230 -2.53 -3.21 11.97
CA ALA A 230 -3.03 -4.55 11.72
C ALA A 230 -3.98 -4.94 12.87
N ALA A 231 -5.20 -5.33 12.53
CA ALA A 231 -6.20 -5.73 13.51
C ALA A 231 -6.98 -6.96 13.03
N ASP A 232 -7.31 -7.82 13.97
CA ASP A 232 -8.21 -8.96 13.78
C ASP A 232 -9.30 -8.96 14.88
N PRO A 233 -10.24 -9.92 14.92
CA PRO A 233 -11.27 -9.96 15.95
C PRO A 233 -10.74 -10.02 17.39
N THR A 234 -9.51 -10.48 17.60
CA THR A 234 -8.94 -10.74 18.93
C THR A 234 -7.98 -9.64 19.39
N GLU A 235 -7.18 -9.09 18.49
CA GLU A 235 -6.13 -8.13 18.85
C GLU A 235 -5.86 -7.10 17.75
N ALA A 236 -5.21 -6.02 18.13
CA ALA A 236 -4.80 -4.96 17.21
C ALA A 236 -3.42 -4.41 17.59
N TYR A 237 -2.66 -4.01 16.57
CA TYR A 237 -1.31 -3.48 16.70
C TYR A 237 -1.12 -2.25 15.82
N VAL A 238 -0.31 -1.31 16.32
CA VAL A 238 0.42 -0.36 15.50
C VAL A 238 1.85 -0.86 15.36
N ILE A 239 2.36 -0.78 14.14
CA ILE A 239 3.74 -1.13 13.81
C ILE A 239 4.34 0.10 13.16
N GLU A 240 5.28 0.75 13.84
CA GLU A 240 6.08 1.85 13.31
C GLU A 240 7.40 1.29 12.80
N MET A 241 7.76 1.61 11.57
CA MET A 241 8.97 1.08 10.93
C MET A 241 9.75 2.19 10.24
N THR A 242 11.06 2.14 10.37
CA THR A 242 12.02 2.74 9.44
C THR A 242 12.53 1.68 8.47
N SER A 243 13.48 2.02 7.62
CA SER A 243 14.11 1.01 6.76
C SER A 243 14.79 -0.13 7.57
N ASP A 244 15.27 0.15 8.78
CA ASP A 244 16.06 -0.77 9.59
C ASP A 244 15.45 -1.09 10.96
N GLU A 245 14.68 -0.18 11.56
CA GLU A 245 14.14 -0.33 12.90
C GLU A 245 12.64 -0.57 12.91
N ILE A 246 12.13 -1.16 13.99
CA ILE A 246 10.71 -1.45 14.17
C ILE A 246 10.31 -1.28 15.65
N TYR A 247 9.18 -0.64 15.85
CA TYR A 247 8.49 -0.57 17.14
C TYR A 247 7.07 -1.11 16.97
N VAL A 248 6.58 -1.84 17.97
CA VAL A 248 5.24 -2.44 17.98
C VAL A 248 4.49 -2.04 19.22
N GLU A 249 3.33 -1.43 19.04
CA GLU A 249 2.37 -1.10 20.09
C GLU A 249 1.16 -2.04 19.97
N LYS A 250 0.88 -2.80 21.03
CA LYS A 250 -0.35 -3.60 21.13
C LYS A 250 -1.44 -2.79 21.80
N ASP A 251 -2.70 -2.94 21.32
CA ASP A 251 -3.86 -2.43 22.06
C ASP A 251 -4.05 -3.26 23.35
N GLU A 252 -3.84 -2.61 24.48
CA GLU A 252 -4.01 -3.19 25.81
C GLU A 252 -5.41 -2.95 26.39
N GLY A 253 -6.44 -2.88 25.54
CA GLY A 253 -7.82 -2.72 25.93
C GLY A 253 -8.34 -1.27 25.92
N ARG A 254 -7.57 -0.31 25.40
CA ARG A 254 -8.06 1.05 25.17
C ARG A 254 -9.05 1.08 24.01
N GLY A 255 -8.92 0.17 23.06
CA GLY A 255 -9.77 0.04 21.90
C GLY A 255 -9.59 1.12 20.84
N VAL A 256 -8.55 1.93 20.94
CA VAL A 256 -8.25 3.00 19.97
C VAL A 256 -6.75 3.02 19.69
N LEU A 257 -6.39 2.86 18.42
CA LEU A 257 -5.03 3.06 17.91
C LEU A 257 -5.08 4.00 16.71
N PHE A 258 -4.13 4.91 16.58
CA PHE A 258 -4.07 5.82 15.44
C PHE A 258 -2.63 6.18 15.08
N ARG A 259 -2.41 6.52 13.78
CA ARG A 259 -1.14 7.10 13.30
C ARG A 259 -1.40 8.03 12.12
N THR A 260 -0.45 8.93 11.95
CA THR A 260 -0.33 9.80 10.77
C THR A 260 1.00 9.52 10.06
N ASN A 261 1.64 10.51 9.48
CA ASN A 261 2.89 10.36 8.71
C ASN A 261 4.16 10.58 9.54
N HIS A 262 4.11 10.33 10.83
CA HIS A 262 5.26 10.37 11.74
C HIS A 262 5.20 9.22 12.73
N VAL A 263 6.31 8.93 13.39
CA VAL A 263 6.37 7.96 14.49
C VAL A 263 6.02 8.64 15.82
N VAL A 264 5.38 7.91 16.71
CA VAL A 264 4.92 8.40 18.01
C VAL A 264 5.71 7.76 19.15
N SER A 265 6.32 6.58 18.91
CA SER A 265 7.12 5.90 19.91
C SER A 265 8.36 6.69 20.29
N ASP A 266 8.71 6.70 21.57
CA ASP A 266 9.96 7.31 22.06
C ASP A 266 11.18 6.66 21.38
N GLN A 267 11.12 5.36 21.12
CA GLN A 267 12.20 4.60 20.49
C GLN A 267 12.59 5.15 19.13
N LEU A 268 11.60 5.51 18.28
CA LEU A 268 11.81 5.97 16.91
C LEU A 268 11.66 7.49 16.75
N SER A 269 11.31 8.22 17.81
CA SER A 269 11.01 9.66 17.75
C SER A 269 12.15 10.50 17.17
N HIS A 270 13.40 10.05 17.32
CA HIS A 270 14.57 10.72 16.78
C HIS A 270 14.62 10.76 15.24
N PHE A 271 13.80 9.91 14.56
CA PHE A 271 13.65 9.94 13.11
C PHE A 271 12.67 11.02 12.63
N ASN A 272 11.79 11.52 13.49
CA ASN A 272 10.88 12.59 13.10
C ASN A 272 11.64 13.83 12.61
N PRO A 273 11.07 14.57 11.64
CA PRO A 273 11.61 15.88 11.30
C PRO A 273 11.63 16.80 12.54
N PRO A 274 12.54 17.78 12.61
CA PRO A 274 12.52 18.76 13.69
C PRO A 274 11.16 19.47 13.70
N GLU A 275 10.62 19.74 14.90
CA GLU A 275 9.43 20.57 15.04
C GLU A 275 9.70 21.95 14.42
N GLU A 276 8.89 22.35 13.46
CA GLU A 276 8.92 23.71 12.94
C GLU A 276 8.42 24.65 14.05
N ASN A 277 9.32 25.51 14.55
CA ASN A 277 9.00 26.54 15.54
C ASN A 277 8.22 27.71 14.92
#